data_b91e6bf37cabde4ce7776c64b0e487b6
#
_entry.id   b91e6bf37cabde4ce7776c64b0e487b6
#
_cell.length_a   1.000
_cell.length_b   1.000
_cell.length_c   1.000
_cell.angle_alpha   90.00
_cell.angle_beta   90.00
_cell.angle_gamma   90.00
#
_symmetry.space_group_name_H-M   'P 1'
#
loop_
_entity.id
_entity.type
_entity.pdbx_description
1 polymer ?
#
loop_
_entity_poly.entity_id
_entity_poly.type
_entity_poly.pdbx_seq_one_letter_code
_entity_poly.pdbx_strand_id
1 'polypeptide(L)'
;MCNRCHLKFPIISKIPILVENLSQFLTNRSSLGGLFLQQSCTKIMKTFIKNIMSKIQKSGNDFFQTEKRWTNIYLQNKNSSFYKNIQSHITKIPPKNFVIEYGSSIGIISNTIASKHTHVFGIDTSFSALLEAKKKSPNNCEYILADILQHPLGKKKFGLIIALNMLEIVEPSLLLKIISNQISNGFIFFSDPYDYERGKNSVKNPLDENQIRKILCQNEFQISKTTKIPSKINWNLKINERTQLNYKVDIIIARKSS
;
A
#
# COMPACT_ATOMS: atom_id res chain seq x y z
N MET A 1 -3.10 16.34 -16.65
CA MET A 1 -4.37 16.88 -16.12
C MET A 1 -5.44 15.82 -16.26
N CYS A 2 -6.24 15.60 -15.24
CA CYS A 2 -7.37 14.66 -15.30
C CYS A 2 -8.53 15.28 -16.08
N ASN A 3 -9.06 14.58 -17.07
CA ASN A 3 -10.18 15.09 -17.90
C ASN A 3 -11.51 15.19 -17.13
N ARG A 4 -11.64 14.49 -16.00
CA ARG A 4 -12.87 14.46 -15.20
C ARG A 4 -12.90 15.53 -14.11
N CYS A 5 -11.82 15.68 -13.34
CA CYS A 5 -11.77 16.62 -12.21
C CYS A 5 -10.89 17.84 -12.48
N HIS A 6 -10.28 17.94 -13.67
CA HIS A 6 -9.35 19.00 -14.11
C HIS A 6 -8.15 19.25 -13.19
N LEU A 7 -7.91 18.36 -12.20
CA LEU A 7 -6.73 18.42 -11.33
C LEU A 7 -5.47 18.05 -12.12
N LYS A 8 -4.36 18.64 -11.71
CA LYS A 8 -3.03 18.33 -12.23
C LYS A 8 -2.34 17.40 -11.24
N PHE A 9 -1.96 16.23 -11.70
CA PHE A 9 -1.21 15.25 -10.93
C PHE A 9 0.23 15.19 -11.44
N PRO A 10 1.24 15.56 -10.61
CA PRO A 10 2.63 15.51 -11.04
C PRO A 10 3.11 14.06 -11.13
N ILE A 11 4.11 13.83 -11.99
CA ILE A 11 4.89 12.58 -12.05
C ILE A 11 6.31 12.94 -11.68
N ILE A 12 6.80 12.42 -10.55
CA ILE A 12 8.14 12.70 -10.03
C ILE A 12 8.88 11.37 -9.90
N SER A 13 10.09 11.28 -10.46
CA SER A 13 10.89 10.05 -10.47
C SER A 13 10.13 8.84 -11.07
N LYS A 14 9.33 9.09 -12.10
CA LYS A 14 8.44 8.10 -12.75
C LYS A 14 7.34 7.54 -11.82
N ILE A 15 7.03 8.22 -10.73
CA ILE A 15 5.95 7.88 -9.80
C ILE A 15 4.84 8.92 -9.96
N PRO A 16 3.64 8.54 -10.46
CA PRO A 16 2.47 9.41 -10.45
C PRO A 16 2.05 9.73 -9.01
N ILE A 17 1.73 10.99 -8.75
CA ILE A 17 1.28 11.48 -7.44
C ILE A 17 -0.20 11.78 -7.55
N LEU A 18 -1.05 10.79 -7.21
CA LEU A 18 -2.50 10.88 -7.30
C LEU A 18 -3.10 11.30 -5.97
N VAL A 19 -2.71 12.48 -5.49
CA VAL A 19 -3.20 13.10 -4.25
C VAL A 19 -4.04 14.32 -4.64
N GLU A 20 -5.32 14.34 -4.26
CA GLU A 20 -6.26 15.40 -4.64
C GLU A 20 -5.86 16.76 -4.07
N ASN A 21 -5.54 16.80 -2.79
CA ASN A 21 -5.05 18.01 -2.11
C ASN A 21 -3.57 17.87 -1.75
N LEU A 22 -2.71 18.12 -2.74
CA LEU A 22 -1.27 17.98 -2.55
C LEU A 22 -0.70 18.99 -1.55
N SER A 23 -1.26 20.19 -1.41
CA SER A 23 -0.81 21.16 -0.40
C SER A 23 -1.09 20.66 1.01
N GLN A 24 -2.27 20.13 1.27
CA GLN A 24 -2.63 19.53 2.57
C GLN A 24 -1.76 18.30 2.88
N PHE A 25 -1.53 17.43 1.90
CA PHE A 25 -0.65 16.27 2.04
C PHE A 25 0.77 16.67 2.42
N LEU A 26 1.31 17.73 1.82
CA LEU A 26 2.65 18.24 2.09
C LEU A 26 2.75 19.09 3.37
N THR A 27 1.64 19.52 3.96
CA THR A 27 1.66 20.31 5.20
C THR A 27 2.42 19.59 6.32
N ASN A 28 2.18 18.28 6.48
CA ASN A 28 2.88 17.44 7.45
C ASN A 28 4.07 16.67 6.84
N ARG A 29 4.53 17.06 5.65
CA ARG A 29 5.63 16.45 4.89
C ARG A 29 6.45 17.51 4.15
N SER A 30 6.82 18.58 4.85
CA SER A 30 7.48 19.73 4.22
C SER A 30 8.80 19.37 3.55
N SER A 31 9.59 18.47 4.16
CA SER A 31 10.82 17.94 3.55
C SER A 31 10.58 17.16 2.25
N LEU A 32 9.41 16.50 2.11
CA LEU A 32 9.02 15.85 0.87
C LEU A 32 8.78 16.87 -0.24
N GLY A 33 8.17 18.02 0.06
CA GLY A 33 8.03 19.11 -0.89
C GLY A 33 9.36 19.61 -1.43
N GLY A 34 10.37 19.73 -0.56
CA GLY A 34 11.77 20.04 -0.95
C GLY A 34 12.34 18.97 -1.88
N LEU A 35 12.15 17.68 -1.58
CA LEU A 35 12.56 16.58 -2.43
C LEU A 35 11.86 16.62 -3.80
N PHE A 36 10.57 16.92 -3.83
CA PHE A 36 9.83 17.08 -5.09
C PHE A 36 10.40 18.20 -5.97
N LEU A 37 10.78 19.32 -5.39
CA LEU A 37 11.45 20.41 -6.10
C LEU A 37 12.80 19.97 -6.67
N GLN A 38 13.59 19.26 -5.88
CA GLN A 38 14.91 18.76 -6.29
C GLN A 38 14.79 17.76 -7.45
N GLN A 39 13.81 16.86 -7.41
CA GLN A 39 13.63 15.81 -8.42
C GLN A 39 12.78 16.23 -9.62
N SER A 40 12.25 17.47 -9.60
CA SER A 40 11.47 18.00 -10.73
C SER A 40 12.37 18.32 -11.92
N CYS A 41 12.16 17.64 -13.06
CA CYS A 41 13.01 17.75 -14.24
C CYS A 41 12.71 18.99 -15.09
N THR A 42 11.52 19.58 -15.01
CA THR A 42 11.09 20.71 -15.85
C THR A 42 10.81 21.97 -15.06
N LYS A 43 11.00 23.14 -15.69
CA LYS A 43 10.66 24.45 -15.11
C LYS A 43 9.17 24.52 -14.73
N ILE A 44 8.28 23.97 -15.56
CA ILE A 44 6.84 23.92 -15.30
C ILE A 44 6.53 23.14 -14.02
N MET A 45 7.15 21.97 -13.85
CA MET A 45 6.97 21.15 -12.66
C MET A 45 7.51 21.86 -11.41
N LYS A 46 8.70 22.45 -11.50
CA LYS A 46 9.28 23.23 -10.38
C LYS A 46 8.38 24.37 -9.95
N THR A 47 7.85 25.14 -10.90
CA THR A 47 6.91 26.24 -10.62
C THR A 47 5.62 25.71 -9.99
N PHE A 48 5.07 24.61 -10.51
CA PHE A 48 3.88 23.96 -9.94
C PHE A 48 4.11 23.55 -8.47
N ILE A 49 5.22 22.88 -8.16
CA ILE A 49 5.53 22.47 -6.79
C ILE A 49 5.79 23.69 -5.89
N LYS A 50 6.52 24.73 -6.37
CA LYS A 50 6.73 25.97 -5.61
C LYS A 50 5.40 26.63 -5.23
N ASN A 51 4.45 26.72 -6.16
CA ASN A 51 3.13 27.30 -5.91
C ASN A 51 2.30 26.48 -4.89
N ILE A 52 2.50 25.17 -4.84
CA ILE A 52 1.89 24.33 -3.80
C ILE A 52 2.56 24.58 -2.46
N MET A 53 3.89 24.59 -2.43
CA MET A 53 4.68 24.79 -1.21
C MET A 53 4.41 26.17 -0.57
N SER A 54 4.16 27.20 -1.35
CA SER A 54 3.82 28.54 -0.82
C SER A 54 2.48 28.59 -0.07
N LYS A 55 1.61 27.61 -0.26
CA LYS A 55 0.31 27.50 0.42
C LYS A 55 0.36 26.65 1.69
N ILE A 56 1.49 26.03 1.99
CA ILE A 56 1.64 25.13 3.13
C ILE A 56 1.85 25.95 4.41
N GLN A 57 1.01 25.67 5.41
CA GLN A 57 1.29 26.10 6.77
C GLN A 57 2.25 25.09 7.40
N LYS A 58 3.41 25.55 7.89
CA LYS A 58 4.38 24.65 8.54
C LYS A 58 3.74 24.02 9.77
N SER A 59 3.67 22.70 9.80
CA SER A 59 3.36 21.95 11.01
C SER A 59 4.66 21.61 11.75
N GLY A 60 4.59 21.48 13.08
CA GLY A 60 5.77 21.15 13.89
C GLY A 60 6.33 19.74 13.64
N ASN A 61 5.56 18.84 13.04
CA ASN A 61 5.96 17.46 12.76
C ASN A 61 6.10 17.21 11.25
N ASP A 62 7.22 16.62 10.85
CA ASP A 62 7.47 16.21 9.48
C ASP A 62 7.39 14.68 9.35
N PHE A 63 6.23 14.16 9.00
CA PHE A 63 5.99 12.73 8.81
C PHE A 63 6.90 12.08 7.77
N PHE A 64 7.42 12.85 6.82
CA PHE A 64 8.33 12.31 5.82
C PHE A 64 9.61 11.72 6.43
N GLN A 65 10.12 12.30 7.52
CA GLN A 65 11.28 11.73 8.22
C GLN A 65 10.94 10.39 8.87
N THR A 66 9.75 10.27 9.45
CA THR A 66 9.25 9.00 9.99
C THR A 66 9.08 7.95 8.88
N GLU A 67 8.50 8.33 7.74
CA GLU A 67 8.35 7.45 6.56
C GLU A 67 9.72 6.96 6.06
N LYS A 68 10.73 7.83 5.98
CA LYS A 68 12.10 7.43 5.61
C LYS A 68 12.71 6.43 6.60
N ARG A 69 12.50 6.65 7.91
CA ARG A 69 12.95 5.70 8.93
C ARG A 69 12.32 4.32 8.74
N TRP A 70 11.01 4.26 8.53
CA TRP A 70 10.30 2.99 8.28
C TRP A 70 10.74 2.35 6.97
N THR A 71 10.95 3.12 5.91
CA THR A 71 11.53 2.63 4.64
C THR A 71 12.84 1.88 4.89
N ASN A 72 13.76 2.47 5.68
CA ASN A 72 15.03 1.83 6.01
C ASN A 72 14.86 0.56 6.83
N ILE A 73 13.93 0.54 7.79
CA ILE A 73 13.60 -0.65 8.58
C ILE A 73 13.10 -1.77 7.65
N TYR A 74 12.17 -1.49 6.74
CA TYR A 74 11.69 -2.50 5.77
C TYR A 74 12.81 -2.98 4.84
N LEU A 75 13.70 -2.10 4.38
CA LEU A 75 14.85 -2.49 3.56
C LEU A 75 15.79 -3.45 4.29
N GLN A 76 16.06 -3.23 5.57
CA GLN A 76 16.87 -4.13 6.39
C GLN A 76 16.20 -5.51 6.59
N ASN A 77 14.88 -5.56 6.62
CA ASN A 77 14.09 -6.77 6.85
C ASN A 77 13.53 -7.43 5.58
N LYS A 78 13.91 -6.96 4.38
CA LYS A 78 13.34 -7.42 3.09
C LYS A 78 13.50 -8.91 2.81
N ASN A 79 14.50 -9.57 3.39
CA ASN A 79 14.79 -10.99 3.22
C ASN A 79 14.26 -11.86 4.37
N SER A 80 13.36 -11.32 5.21
CA SER A 80 12.83 -12.05 6.37
C SER A 80 12.04 -13.30 5.95
N SER A 81 11.93 -14.24 6.89
CA SER A 81 11.11 -15.45 6.71
C SER A 81 9.63 -15.12 6.46
N PHE A 82 9.14 -14.01 7.00
CA PHE A 82 7.79 -13.51 6.75
C PHE A 82 7.56 -13.27 5.24
N TYR A 83 8.39 -12.45 4.59
CA TYR A 83 8.22 -12.18 3.15
C TYR A 83 8.38 -13.44 2.30
N LYS A 84 9.31 -14.34 2.65
CA LYS A 84 9.44 -15.65 1.98
C LYS A 84 8.16 -16.48 2.09
N ASN A 85 7.53 -16.45 3.27
CA ASN A 85 6.27 -17.14 3.50
C ASN A 85 5.13 -16.53 2.66
N ILE A 86 4.96 -15.21 2.68
CA ILE A 86 3.99 -14.51 1.83
C ILE A 86 4.20 -14.87 0.35
N GLN A 87 5.44 -14.80 -0.14
CA GLN A 87 5.78 -15.16 -1.52
C GLN A 87 5.40 -16.59 -1.86
N SER A 88 5.64 -17.56 -0.96
CA SER A 88 5.28 -18.96 -1.17
C SER A 88 3.78 -19.22 -1.33
N HIS A 89 2.94 -18.38 -0.72
CA HIS A 89 1.49 -18.46 -0.85
C HIS A 89 0.99 -17.70 -2.08
N ILE A 90 1.44 -16.45 -2.28
CA ILE A 90 0.92 -15.59 -3.33
C ILE A 90 1.30 -16.06 -4.73
N THR A 91 2.47 -16.68 -4.88
CA THR A 91 2.90 -17.26 -6.16
C THR A 91 2.09 -18.48 -6.61
N LYS A 92 1.27 -19.07 -5.75
CA LYS A 92 0.33 -20.14 -6.11
C LYS A 92 -0.95 -19.60 -6.78
N ILE A 93 -1.25 -18.31 -6.62
CA ILE A 93 -2.41 -17.69 -7.27
C ILE A 93 -2.18 -17.66 -8.79
N PRO A 94 -3.16 -18.06 -9.62
CA PRO A 94 -2.99 -18.11 -11.06
C PRO A 94 -2.75 -16.71 -11.67
N PRO A 95 -2.09 -16.61 -12.83
CA PRO A 95 -1.82 -15.33 -13.51
C PRO A 95 -3.09 -14.47 -13.68
N LYS A 96 -2.92 -13.16 -13.56
CA LYS A 96 -3.98 -12.17 -13.72
C LYS A 96 -3.50 -11.02 -14.59
N ASN A 97 -4.42 -10.42 -15.37
CA ASN A 97 -4.08 -9.27 -16.22
C ASN A 97 -3.76 -8.02 -15.40
N PHE A 98 -4.55 -7.75 -14.37
CA PHE A 98 -4.38 -6.59 -13.51
C PHE A 98 -4.32 -7.01 -12.06
N VAL A 99 -3.24 -6.62 -11.40
CA VAL A 99 -2.99 -6.86 -9.98
C VAL A 99 -2.74 -5.53 -9.29
N ILE A 100 -3.21 -5.38 -8.06
CA ILE A 100 -2.91 -4.22 -7.24
C ILE A 100 -2.48 -4.65 -5.84
N GLU A 101 -1.43 -4.01 -5.32
CA GLU A 101 -1.01 -4.09 -3.93
C GLU A 101 -1.25 -2.74 -3.24
N TYR A 102 -2.13 -2.72 -2.26
CA TYR A 102 -2.36 -1.59 -1.38
C TYR A 102 -1.39 -1.64 -0.20
N GLY A 103 -0.75 -0.50 0.12
CA GLY A 103 0.34 -0.47 1.10
C GLY A 103 1.59 -1.18 0.59
N SER A 104 1.96 -0.98 -0.69
CA SER A 104 3.05 -1.73 -1.34
C SER A 104 4.44 -1.46 -0.75
N SER A 105 4.59 -0.40 0.05
CA SER A 105 5.86 -0.04 0.70
C SER A 105 7.04 -0.07 -0.28
N ILE A 106 8.13 -0.76 0.05
CA ILE A 106 9.33 -0.90 -0.78
C ILE A 106 9.20 -1.93 -1.92
N GLY A 107 7.98 -2.36 -2.24
CA GLY A 107 7.63 -3.15 -3.41
C GLY A 107 8.10 -4.61 -3.40
N ILE A 108 8.34 -5.21 -2.24
CA ILE A 108 8.84 -6.59 -2.15
C ILE A 108 7.92 -7.56 -2.87
N ILE A 109 6.62 -7.49 -2.60
CA ILE A 109 5.65 -8.43 -3.16
C ILE A 109 5.31 -8.04 -4.60
N SER A 110 4.98 -6.79 -4.88
CA SER A 110 4.70 -6.31 -6.24
C SER A 110 5.80 -6.67 -7.23
N ASN A 111 7.08 -6.44 -6.89
CA ASN A 111 8.21 -6.79 -7.76
C ASN A 111 8.36 -8.32 -7.94
N THR A 112 8.10 -9.10 -6.88
CA THR A 112 8.21 -10.57 -6.95
C THR A 112 7.16 -11.15 -7.88
N ILE A 113 5.91 -10.68 -7.81
CA ILE A 113 4.81 -11.27 -8.57
C ILE A 113 4.72 -10.74 -10.01
N ALA A 114 5.42 -9.66 -10.34
CA ALA A 114 5.38 -9.04 -11.65
C ALA A 114 5.77 -10.02 -12.79
N SER A 115 6.67 -10.96 -12.52
CA SER A 115 7.05 -12.00 -13.50
C SER A 115 5.91 -12.93 -13.89
N LYS A 116 4.85 -13.00 -13.08
CA LYS A 116 3.71 -13.92 -13.27
C LYS A 116 2.45 -13.24 -13.80
N HIS A 117 2.35 -11.93 -13.65
CA HIS A 117 1.14 -11.16 -13.98
C HIS A 117 1.41 -10.15 -15.09
N THR A 118 0.36 -9.73 -15.82
CA THR A 118 0.55 -8.84 -16.97
C THR A 118 0.86 -7.40 -16.53
N HIS A 119 0.08 -6.85 -15.59
CA HIS A 119 0.26 -5.50 -15.04
C HIS A 119 0.11 -5.53 -13.53
N VAL A 120 1.09 -5.01 -12.82
CA VAL A 120 1.09 -4.89 -11.36
C VAL A 120 1.16 -3.42 -10.96
N PHE A 121 0.30 -3.02 -10.03
CA PHE A 121 0.27 -1.68 -9.47
C PHE A 121 0.54 -1.76 -7.97
N GLY A 122 1.51 -0.99 -7.50
CA GLY A 122 1.76 -0.77 -6.08
C GLY A 122 1.30 0.63 -5.67
N ILE A 123 0.45 0.73 -4.65
CA ILE A 123 0.00 2.01 -4.10
C ILE A 123 0.49 2.15 -2.67
N ASP A 124 1.04 3.31 -2.34
CA ASP A 124 1.45 3.65 -0.97
C ASP A 124 1.38 5.17 -0.77
N THR A 125 1.26 5.60 0.47
CA THR A 125 1.34 7.02 0.87
C THR A 125 2.77 7.48 1.13
N SER A 126 3.73 6.56 1.28
CA SER A 126 5.14 6.84 1.52
C SER A 126 5.93 6.96 0.22
N PHE A 127 6.23 8.20 -0.18
CA PHE A 127 7.04 8.43 -1.38
C PHE A 127 8.46 7.86 -1.26
N SER A 128 9.05 7.86 -0.05
CA SER A 128 10.37 7.28 0.17
C SER A 128 10.39 5.77 -0.08
N ALA A 129 9.34 5.07 0.35
CA ALA A 129 9.19 3.63 0.10
C ALA A 129 9.00 3.33 -1.39
N LEU A 130 8.15 4.12 -2.07
CA LEU A 130 7.91 3.97 -3.50
C LEU A 130 9.16 4.27 -4.35
N LEU A 131 10.02 5.20 -3.93
CA LEU A 131 11.32 5.42 -4.58
C LEU A 131 12.19 4.16 -4.52
N GLU A 132 12.25 3.49 -3.38
CA GLU A 132 12.99 2.24 -3.24
C GLU A 132 12.36 1.10 -4.06
N ALA A 133 11.04 1.01 -4.05
CA ALA A 133 10.30 0.05 -4.86
C ALA A 133 10.60 0.21 -6.36
N LYS A 134 10.62 1.46 -6.86
CA LYS A 134 10.84 1.79 -8.27
C LYS A 134 12.25 1.46 -8.77
N LYS A 135 13.28 1.50 -7.90
CA LYS A 135 14.68 1.18 -8.28
C LYS A 135 14.83 -0.22 -8.89
N LYS A 136 14.00 -1.17 -8.46
CA LYS A 136 14.05 -2.58 -8.88
C LYS A 136 12.78 -3.04 -9.59
N SER A 137 11.93 -2.09 -9.97
CA SER A 137 10.64 -2.36 -10.60
C SER A 137 10.82 -2.98 -11.98
N PRO A 138 10.23 -4.15 -12.25
CA PRO A 138 10.07 -4.65 -13.61
C PRO A 138 9.22 -3.69 -14.47
N ASN A 139 9.35 -3.78 -15.80
CA ASN A 139 8.68 -2.87 -16.72
C ASN A 139 7.14 -2.90 -16.64
N ASN A 140 6.58 -4.01 -16.20
CA ASN A 140 5.13 -4.20 -16.03
C ASN A 140 4.64 -3.93 -14.59
N CYS A 141 5.51 -3.35 -13.74
CA CYS A 141 5.16 -2.98 -12.37
C CYS A 141 5.26 -1.46 -12.18
N GLU A 142 4.12 -0.82 -11.88
CA GLU A 142 4.02 0.62 -11.68
C GLU A 142 3.71 0.97 -10.23
N TYR A 143 4.33 2.03 -9.73
CA TYR A 143 4.14 2.53 -8.37
C TYR A 143 3.47 3.90 -8.39
N ILE A 144 2.51 4.11 -7.50
CA ILE A 144 1.66 5.30 -7.45
C ILE A 144 1.61 5.81 -6.01
N LEU A 145 1.95 7.09 -5.82
CA LEU A 145 1.72 7.77 -4.54
C LEU A 145 0.25 8.15 -4.46
N ALA A 146 -0.49 7.48 -3.58
CA ALA A 146 -1.90 7.76 -3.38
C ALA A 146 -2.39 7.18 -2.05
N ASP A 147 -3.49 7.74 -1.55
CA ASP A 147 -4.28 7.16 -0.47
C ASP A 147 -5.38 6.27 -1.05
N ILE A 148 -5.46 5.05 -0.58
CA ILE A 148 -6.51 4.10 -0.99
C ILE A 148 -7.92 4.67 -0.76
N LEU A 149 -8.12 5.45 0.30
CA LEU A 149 -9.43 6.03 0.65
C LEU A 149 -9.89 7.10 -0.35
N GLN A 150 -8.99 7.64 -1.17
CA GLN A 150 -9.32 8.59 -2.23
C GLN A 150 -9.68 7.91 -3.56
N HIS A 151 -9.80 6.58 -3.59
CA HIS A 151 -10.12 5.81 -4.80
C HIS A 151 -9.29 6.18 -6.04
N PRO A 152 -7.96 6.18 -5.95
CA PRO A 152 -7.07 6.77 -6.97
C PRO A 152 -7.20 6.13 -8.35
N LEU A 153 -7.69 4.90 -8.44
CA LEU A 153 -7.90 4.18 -9.70
C LEU A 153 -9.39 4.06 -10.09
N GLY A 154 -10.26 4.77 -9.39
CA GLY A 154 -11.68 4.87 -9.69
C GLY A 154 -12.39 3.51 -9.76
N LYS A 155 -13.05 3.25 -10.90
CA LYS A 155 -13.84 2.02 -11.13
C LYS A 155 -13.02 0.85 -11.73
N LYS A 156 -11.69 0.95 -11.80
CA LYS A 156 -10.82 -0.12 -12.32
C LYS A 156 -11.04 -1.40 -11.52
N LYS A 157 -11.17 -2.51 -12.24
CA LYS A 157 -11.30 -3.85 -11.66
C LYS A 157 -9.98 -4.61 -11.74
N PHE A 158 -9.73 -5.45 -10.74
CA PHE A 158 -8.52 -6.24 -10.60
C PHE A 158 -8.83 -7.72 -10.47
N GLY A 159 -7.97 -8.56 -11.01
CA GLY A 159 -8.05 -10.02 -10.86
C GLY A 159 -7.34 -10.52 -9.59
N LEU A 160 -6.49 -9.69 -8.97
CA LEU A 160 -5.88 -9.94 -7.67
C LEU A 160 -5.68 -8.61 -6.97
N ILE A 161 -6.14 -8.55 -5.72
CA ILE A 161 -5.91 -7.44 -4.80
C ILE A 161 -5.13 -7.96 -3.59
N ILE A 162 -4.06 -7.27 -3.25
CA ILE A 162 -3.17 -7.59 -2.14
C ILE A 162 -3.22 -6.45 -1.14
N ALA A 163 -3.35 -6.76 0.15
CA ALA A 163 -3.23 -5.79 1.23
C ALA A 163 -2.55 -6.47 2.43
N LEU A 164 -1.31 -6.07 2.70
CA LEU A 164 -0.51 -6.63 3.78
C LEU A 164 -0.42 -5.63 4.92
N ASN A 165 -0.85 -6.05 6.13
CA ASN A 165 -0.78 -5.26 7.35
C ASN A 165 -1.45 -3.88 7.20
N MET A 166 -2.63 -3.86 6.57
CA MET A 166 -3.38 -2.65 6.27
C MET A 166 -4.57 -2.43 7.20
N LEU A 167 -5.11 -3.49 7.83
CA LEU A 167 -6.30 -3.40 8.67
C LEU A 167 -6.06 -2.61 9.95
N GLU A 168 -4.82 -2.54 10.42
CA GLU A 168 -4.41 -1.76 11.57
C GLU A 168 -4.20 -0.25 11.27
N ILE A 169 -4.14 0.13 9.97
CA ILE A 169 -3.85 1.49 9.49
C ILE A 169 -5.08 2.13 8.87
N VAL A 170 -5.88 1.33 8.16
CA VAL A 170 -7.09 1.75 7.46
C VAL A 170 -8.29 1.08 8.11
N GLU A 171 -9.35 1.85 8.35
CA GLU A 171 -10.59 1.31 8.92
C GLU A 171 -11.03 0.05 8.17
N PRO A 172 -11.08 -1.13 8.83
CA PRO A 172 -11.25 -2.42 8.15
C PRO A 172 -12.50 -2.50 7.29
N SER A 173 -13.62 -1.97 7.77
CA SER A 173 -14.89 -1.98 7.03
C SER A 173 -14.80 -1.16 5.73
N LEU A 174 -14.09 -0.03 5.73
CA LEU A 174 -13.87 0.79 4.54
C LEU A 174 -12.94 0.10 3.55
N LEU A 175 -11.84 -0.49 4.03
CA LEU A 175 -10.90 -1.23 3.20
C LEU A 175 -11.59 -2.41 2.51
N LEU A 176 -12.36 -3.22 3.24
CA LEU A 176 -13.11 -4.34 2.70
C LEU A 176 -14.14 -3.90 1.65
N LYS A 177 -14.85 -2.78 1.89
CA LYS A 177 -15.80 -2.21 0.93
C LYS A 177 -15.10 -1.79 -0.37
N ILE A 178 -13.96 -1.08 -0.27
CA ILE A 178 -13.16 -0.67 -1.44
C ILE A 178 -12.75 -1.89 -2.25
N ILE A 179 -12.17 -2.90 -1.59
CA ILE A 179 -11.67 -4.11 -2.22
C ILE A 179 -12.82 -4.90 -2.86
N SER A 180 -13.94 -5.08 -2.17
CA SER A 180 -15.11 -5.78 -2.71
C SER A 180 -15.67 -5.12 -3.98
N ASN A 181 -15.57 -3.79 -4.05
CA ASN A 181 -16.00 -3.02 -5.21
C ASN A 181 -14.99 -3.05 -6.37
N GLN A 182 -13.73 -3.36 -6.12
CA GLN A 182 -12.67 -3.37 -7.15
C GLN A 182 -12.27 -4.75 -7.62
N ILE A 183 -12.72 -5.81 -6.96
CA ILE A 183 -12.48 -7.18 -7.40
C ILE A 183 -13.55 -7.61 -8.41
N SER A 184 -13.12 -8.32 -9.44
CA SER A 184 -14.01 -8.94 -10.42
C SER A 184 -13.43 -10.27 -10.84
N ASN A 185 -14.15 -11.36 -10.56
CA ASN A 185 -13.72 -12.75 -10.83
C ASN A 185 -12.23 -12.96 -10.49
N GLY A 186 -11.87 -12.76 -9.22
CA GLY A 186 -10.48 -12.68 -8.83
C GLY A 186 -10.22 -13.12 -7.41
N PHE A 187 -9.02 -12.84 -6.97
CA PHE A 187 -8.52 -13.20 -5.65
C PHE A 187 -8.21 -11.97 -4.81
N ILE A 188 -8.38 -12.11 -3.52
CA ILE A 188 -7.80 -11.23 -2.53
C ILE A 188 -6.75 -11.99 -1.74
N PHE A 189 -5.70 -11.28 -1.35
CA PHE A 189 -4.65 -11.77 -0.48
C PHE A 189 -4.43 -10.76 0.65
N PHE A 190 -4.77 -11.14 1.86
CA PHE A 190 -4.51 -10.35 3.06
C PHE A 190 -3.47 -11.00 3.94
N SER A 191 -2.71 -10.20 4.66
CA SER A 191 -2.03 -10.59 5.89
C SER A 191 -2.17 -9.48 6.90
N ASP A 192 -2.39 -9.82 8.17
CA ASP A 192 -2.51 -8.81 9.21
C ASP A 192 -2.17 -9.38 10.60
N PRO A 193 -1.47 -8.63 11.48
CA PRO A 193 -1.23 -9.00 12.86
C PRO A 193 -2.39 -8.65 13.79
N TYR A 194 -3.39 -7.89 13.32
CA TYR A 194 -4.51 -7.36 14.13
C TYR A 194 -4.05 -6.55 15.35
N ASP A 195 -2.94 -5.83 15.19
CA ASP A 195 -2.39 -4.94 16.21
C ASP A 195 -3.07 -3.58 16.15
N TYR A 196 -4.13 -3.41 16.92
CA TYR A 196 -4.92 -2.18 16.96
C TYR A 196 -4.53 -1.21 18.09
N GLU A 197 -3.56 -1.56 18.94
CA GLU A 197 -3.12 -0.74 20.07
C GLU A 197 -2.16 0.37 19.64
N ARG A 198 -2.63 1.26 18.76
CA ARG A 198 -1.82 2.37 18.18
C ARG A 198 -2.14 3.73 18.78
N GLY A 199 -2.74 3.76 19.96
CA GLY A 199 -3.12 5.00 20.66
C GLY A 199 -4.10 5.84 19.83
N LYS A 200 -3.76 7.12 19.63
CA LYS A 200 -4.61 8.04 18.86
C LYS A 200 -4.79 7.69 17.38
N ASN A 201 -3.94 6.84 16.84
CA ASN A 201 -3.96 6.40 15.45
C ASN A 201 -4.65 5.05 15.27
N SER A 202 -5.22 4.48 16.32
CA SER A 202 -5.98 3.23 16.26
C SER A 202 -7.23 3.39 15.41
N VAL A 203 -7.59 2.34 14.67
CA VAL A 203 -8.88 2.28 13.97
C VAL A 203 -10.03 2.26 14.99
N LYS A 204 -11.18 2.80 14.61
CA LYS A 204 -12.32 2.93 15.53
C LYS A 204 -13.08 1.61 15.73
N ASN A 205 -13.16 0.82 14.67
CA ASN A 205 -13.93 -0.43 14.64
C ASN A 205 -13.00 -1.58 14.24
N PRO A 206 -12.12 -2.03 15.14
CA PRO A 206 -11.21 -3.14 14.86
C PRO A 206 -11.99 -4.42 14.58
N LEU A 207 -11.46 -5.27 13.72
CA LEU A 207 -12.04 -6.57 13.37
C LEU A 207 -11.00 -7.66 13.64
N ASP A 208 -11.42 -8.74 14.27
CA ASP A 208 -10.57 -9.93 14.45
C ASP A 208 -10.55 -10.82 13.19
N GLU A 209 -9.70 -11.84 13.22
CA GLU A 209 -9.51 -12.77 12.12
C GLU A 209 -10.78 -13.54 11.71
N ASN A 210 -11.70 -13.78 12.63
CA ASN A 210 -12.96 -14.49 12.36
C ASN A 210 -14.01 -13.54 11.78
N GLN A 211 -14.06 -12.32 12.31
CA GLN A 211 -14.94 -11.26 11.81
C GLN A 211 -14.59 -10.89 10.35
N ILE A 212 -13.31 -10.77 10.02
CA ILE A 212 -12.87 -10.53 8.63
C ILE A 212 -13.35 -11.65 7.72
N ARG A 213 -13.14 -12.93 8.11
CA ARG A 213 -13.60 -14.08 7.32
C ARG A 213 -15.12 -14.07 7.12
N LYS A 214 -15.87 -13.77 8.18
CA LYS A 214 -17.34 -13.66 8.12
C LYS A 214 -17.78 -12.57 7.13
N ILE A 215 -17.18 -11.38 7.21
CA ILE A 215 -17.51 -10.27 6.31
C ILE A 215 -17.15 -10.62 4.86
N LEU A 216 -16.00 -11.27 4.63
CA LEU A 216 -15.65 -11.74 3.29
C LEU A 216 -16.67 -12.71 2.72
N CYS A 217 -17.12 -13.70 3.51
CA CYS A 217 -18.15 -14.64 3.09
C CYS A 217 -19.48 -13.92 2.79
N GLN A 218 -19.87 -12.93 3.60
CA GLN A 218 -21.07 -12.11 3.37
C GLN A 218 -21.00 -11.28 2.08
N ASN A 219 -19.76 -10.94 1.62
CA ASN A 219 -19.50 -10.25 0.36
C ASN A 219 -19.18 -11.21 -0.80
N GLU A 220 -19.68 -12.46 -0.73
CA GLU A 220 -19.57 -13.49 -1.78
C GLU A 220 -18.15 -13.98 -2.06
N PHE A 221 -17.24 -13.81 -1.11
CA PHE A 221 -15.91 -14.39 -1.22
C PHE A 221 -15.88 -15.82 -0.66
N GLN A 222 -15.26 -16.72 -1.38
CA GLN A 222 -14.95 -18.08 -0.94
C GLN A 222 -13.52 -18.11 -0.40
N ILE A 223 -13.38 -18.36 0.89
CA ILE A 223 -12.06 -18.46 1.52
C ILE A 223 -11.39 -19.77 1.13
N SER A 224 -10.12 -19.69 0.75
CA SER A 224 -9.31 -20.86 0.40
C SER A 224 -9.24 -21.86 1.57
N LYS A 225 -9.31 -23.15 1.26
CA LYS A 225 -9.19 -24.22 2.27
C LYS A 225 -7.93 -24.08 3.13
N THR A 226 -6.82 -23.60 2.55
CA THR A 226 -5.53 -23.43 3.23
C THR A 226 -5.49 -22.27 4.21
N THR A 227 -6.43 -21.32 4.12
CA THR A 227 -6.50 -20.12 4.99
C THR A 227 -7.86 -19.97 5.67
N LYS A 228 -8.67 -21.04 5.68
CA LYS A 228 -9.98 -21.07 6.34
C LYS A 228 -9.85 -20.90 7.87
N ILE A 229 -8.81 -21.48 8.43
CA ILE A 229 -8.47 -21.35 9.85
C ILE A 229 -7.39 -20.26 9.99
N PRO A 230 -7.50 -19.35 10.97
CA PRO A 230 -6.49 -18.34 11.22
C PRO A 230 -5.09 -18.93 11.41
N SER A 231 -4.12 -18.32 10.76
CA SER A 231 -2.70 -18.69 10.87
C SER A 231 -1.98 -17.83 11.92
N LYS A 232 -0.81 -18.26 12.38
CA LYS A 232 0.04 -17.53 13.32
C LYS A 232 1.49 -17.50 12.81
N ILE A 233 1.70 -16.85 11.68
CA ILE A 233 3.01 -16.75 11.02
C ILE A 233 3.85 -15.72 11.77
N ASN A 234 5.09 -16.06 12.09
CA ASN A 234 6.01 -15.13 12.74
C ASN A 234 6.46 -14.04 11.76
N TRP A 235 6.29 -12.80 12.15
CA TRP A 235 6.88 -11.64 11.51
C TRP A 235 7.77 -10.90 12.50
N ASN A 236 9.07 -11.13 12.39
CA ASN A 236 10.09 -10.49 13.22
C ASN A 236 10.64 -9.30 12.44
N LEU A 237 10.45 -8.09 12.96
CA LEU A 237 10.88 -6.85 12.36
C LEU A 237 11.99 -6.23 13.22
N LYS A 238 13.23 -6.35 12.77
CA LYS A 238 14.38 -5.74 13.44
C LYS A 238 14.36 -4.23 13.23
N ILE A 239 14.21 -3.47 14.32
CA ILE A 239 14.19 -1.99 14.30
C ILE A 239 15.62 -1.43 14.38
N ASN A 240 16.43 -2.00 15.25
CA ASN A 240 17.85 -1.70 15.46
C ASN A 240 18.54 -2.89 16.12
N GLU A 241 19.79 -2.72 16.58
CA GLU A 241 20.55 -3.82 17.20
C GLU A 241 19.98 -4.32 18.53
N ARG A 242 19.19 -3.48 19.22
CA ARG A 242 18.66 -3.79 20.57
C ARG A 242 17.13 -3.94 20.60
N THR A 243 16.44 -3.67 19.48
CA THR A 243 14.97 -3.62 19.44
C THR A 243 14.45 -4.41 18.26
N GLN A 244 13.51 -5.30 18.52
CA GLN A 244 12.78 -6.07 17.53
C GLN A 244 11.31 -6.11 17.89
N LEU A 245 10.45 -5.96 16.89
CA LEU A 245 9.02 -6.23 17.01
C LEU A 245 8.74 -7.65 16.53
N ASN A 246 7.91 -8.38 17.28
CA ASN A 246 7.54 -9.76 16.97
C ASN A 246 6.01 -9.82 16.86
N TYR A 247 5.53 -10.07 15.66
CA TYR A 247 4.11 -10.22 15.37
C TYR A 247 3.76 -11.66 15.04
N LYS A 248 2.52 -12.03 15.33
CA LYS A 248 1.85 -13.23 14.81
C LYS A 248 0.86 -12.77 13.76
N VAL A 249 1.11 -13.10 12.51
CA VAL A 249 0.35 -12.61 11.36
C VAL A 249 -0.54 -13.72 10.84
N ASP A 250 -1.79 -13.37 10.56
CA ASP A 250 -2.73 -14.23 9.84
C ASP A 250 -2.65 -13.99 8.34
N ILE A 251 -2.93 -15.01 7.53
CA ILE A 251 -3.06 -14.91 6.07
C ILE A 251 -4.47 -15.34 5.68
N ILE A 252 -5.09 -14.55 4.80
CA ILE A 252 -6.35 -14.88 4.18
C ILE A 252 -6.21 -14.81 2.66
N ILE A 253 -6.55 -15.91 2.00
CA ILE A 253 -6.71 -15.97 0.54
C ILE A 253 -8.18 -16.27 0.28
N ALA A 254 -8.84 -15.43 -0.48
CA ALA A 254 -10.21 -15.67 -0.85
C ALA A 254 -10.46 -15.33 -2.32
N ARG A 255 -11.44 -15.97 -2.92
CA ARG A 255 -11.84 -15.79 -4.32
C ARG A 255 -13.26 -15.27 -4.38
N LYS A 256 -13.50 -14.26 -5.21
CA LYS A 256 -14.83 -13.83 -5.63
C LYS A 256 -15.09 -14.39 -7.02
N SER A 257 -16.16 -15.16 -7.15
CA SER A 257 -16.70 -15.56 -8.44
C SER A 257 -17.62 -14.47 -8.96
N SER A 258 -17.69 -14.30 -10.25
CA SER A 258 -18.61 -13.35 -10.91
C SER A 258 -20.05 -13.84 -10.74
#